data_d22360bb76216b580cf1c383ac012dd3
#
_entry.id   d22360bb76216b580cf1c383ac012dd3
#
_cell.length_a   1.000
_cell.length_b   1.000
_cell.length_c   1.000
_cell.angle_alpha   90.00
_cell.angle_beta   90.00
_cell.angle_gamma   90.00
#
_symmetry.space_group_name_H-M   'P 1'
#
loop_
_entity.id
_entity.type
_entity.pdbx_description
1 polymer ?
#
loop_
_entity_poly.entity_id
_entity_poly.type
_entity_poly.pdbx_seq_one_letter_code
_entity_poly.pdbx_strand_id
1 'polypeptide(L)'
;THIERVVTDIIAELYEEKGIYDNVVDSIYESGKGLKNGVLTSGKVKKKMPVLSDFYIKALIKNKQNNIREHTKAYRIILDSLKDRVRELYYCPHCMKFFTKQEYGEYYQKCTCGTDIIRILGSKAYYDGQSTIRINENESFTNIDISQLPEKERPVARQIALSFLNEQFIKKNATNPKKTQCLGVIIDEVHQNFSMKSAIASLDYVARTSRKRLVSLWTATQALKDYDCCYETEALLKQSAAKFVFKQSYSDRKWVQEALNLTNGQTERVLELGGDPEDDSGNRKGEVCIVDNGKVCFCKIDYLENAEAVFVETDPRIIQEMYGT
;
A
#
# COMPACT_ATOMS: atom_id res chain seq x y z
N THR A 1 -21.40 4.84 -1.47
CA THR A 1 -21.93 5.39 -2.75
C THR A 1 -22.58 4.28 -3.58
N HIS A 2 -23.37 4.65 -4.61
CA HIS A 2 -23.97 3.66 -5.53
C HIS A 2 -22.92 2.85 -6.30
N ILE A 3 -21.81 3.48 -6.68
CA ILE A 3 -20.68 2.82 -7.33
C ILE A 3 -20.06 1.77 -6.41
N GLU A 4 -19.84 2.07 -5.15
CA GLU A 4 -19.30 1.12 -4.17
C GLU A 4 -20.15 -0.12 -4.05
N ARG A 5 -21.47 0.05 -4.00
CA ARG A 5 -22.41 -1.09 -3.95
C ARG A 5 -22.27 -1.99 -5.18
N VAL A 6 -22.25 -1.41 -6.39
CA VAL A 6 -22.08 -2.16 -7.64
C VAL A 6 -20.73 -2.89 -7.65
N VAL A 7 -19.65 -2.26 -7.17
CA VAL A 7 -18.34 -2.87 -7.07
C VAL A 7 -18.36 -4.05 -6.09
N THR A 8 -18.95 -3.86 -4.91
CA THR A 8 -19.05 -4.91 -3.89
C THR A 8 -19.84 -6.11 -4.40
N ASP A 9 -20.97 -5.89 -5.07
CA ASP A 9 -21.82 -6.95 -5.62
C ASP A 9 -21.07 -7.76 -6.70
N ILE A 10 -20.30 -7.10 -7.58
CA ILE A 10 -19.49 -7.79 -8.60
C ILE A 10 -18.40 -8.62 -7.95
N ILE A 11 -17.71 -8.07 -6.95
CA ILE A 11 -16.64 -8.78 -6.23
C ILE A 11 -17.20 -10.02 -5.55
N ALA A 12 -18.31 -9.90 -4.81
CA ALA A 12 -18.94 -11.02 -4.12
C ALA A 12 -19.29 -12.17 -5.11
N GLU A 13 -19.93 -11.85 -6.22
CA GLU A 13 -20.26 -12.84 -7.24
C GLU A 13 -19.01 -13.51 -7.85
N LEU A 14 -17.95 -12.78 -8.11
CA LEU A 14 -16.70 -13.35 -8.64
C LEU A 14 -16.05 -14.33 -7.66
N TYR A 15 -16.10 -14.03 -6.36
CA TYR A 15 -15.61 -14.94 -5.35
C TYR A 15 -16.49 -16.18 -5.23
N GLU A 16 -17.82 -16.01 -5.24
CA GLU A 16 -18.78 -17.12 -5.25
C GLU A 16 -18.60 -18.05 -6.46
N GLU A 17 -18.38 -17.50 -7.65
CA GLU A 17 -18.08 -18.29 -8.87
C GLU A 17 -16.79 -19.11 -8.74
N LYS A 18 -15.84 -18.69 -7.94
CA LYS A 18 -14.64 -19.47 -7.58
C LYS A 18 -14.90 -20.42 -6.40
N GLY A 19 -16.11 -20.45 -5.86
CA GLY A 19 -16.46 -21.23 -4.66
C GLY A 19 -15.73 -20.73 -3.41
N ILE A 20 -15.55 -19.41 -3.29
CA ILE A 20 -14.93 -18.72 -2.15
C ILE A 20 -16.04 -17.94 -1.43
N TYR A 21 -16.22 -18.21 -0.13
CA TYR A 21 -17.30 -17.67 0.68
C TYR A 21 -16.76 -17.00 1.94
N ASP A 22 -17.29 -15.83 2.30
CA ASP A 22 -16.81 -15.00 3.41
C ASP A 22 -16.79 -15.73 4.76
N ASN A 23 -17.77 -16.59 5.01
CA ASN A 23 -17.92 -17.27 6.31
C ASN A 23 -17.24 -18.65 6.36
N VAL A 24 -16.55 -19.06 5.30
CA VAL A 24 -15.93 -20.39 5.17
C VAL A 24 -14.44 -20.22 4.90
N VAL A 25 -13.63 -20.18 5.96
CA VAL A 25 -12.17 -19.92 5.87
C VAL A 25 -11.47 -20.90 4.90
N ASP A 26 -11.87 -22.16 4.88
CA ASP A 26 -11.27 -23.18 4.01
C ASP A 26 -11.71 -23.06 2.54
N SER A 27 -12.71 -22.26 2.23
CA SER A 27 -13.20 -22.07 0.85
C SER A 27 -12.17 -21.46 -0.10
N ILE A 28 -11.16 -20.76 0.44
CA ILE A 28 -10.04 -20.19 -0.34
C ILE A 28 -9.06 -21.24 -0.88
N TYR A 29 -9.16 -22.49 -0.44
CA TYR A 29 -8.26 -23.57 -0.84
C TYR A 29 -8.93 -24.54 -1.82
N GLU A 30 -8.13 -25.16 -2.69
CA GLU A 30 -8.60 -26.20 -3.59
C GLU A 30 -8.93 -27.48 -2.82
N SER A 31 -10.12 -28.03 -3.04
CA SER A 31 -10.53 -29.29 -2.42
C SER A 31 -9.63 -30.44 -2.89
N GLY A 32 -9.15 -31.26 -1.96
CA GLY A 32 -8.35 -32.46 -2.26
C GLY A 32 -6.87 -32.23 -2.58
N LYS A 33 -6.40 -30.97 -2.64
CA LYS A 33 -4.97 -30.69 -2.81
C LYS A 33 -4.36 -30.31 -1.46
N GLY A 34 -3.45 -31.15 -0.97
CA GLY A 34 -2.79 -30.97 0.33
C GLY A 34 -2.74 -32.24 1.17
N LEU A 35 -3.39 -33.32 0.73
CA LEU A 35 -3.26 -34.64 1.31
C LEU A 35 -2.20 -35.43 0.54
N LYS A 36 -0.97 -35.53 1.05
CA LYS A 36 -0.02 -36.58 0.68
C LYS A 36 -0.11 -37.68 1.73
N ASN A 37 -0.50 -38.91 1.28
CA ASN A 37 -0.59 -40.11 2.11
C ASN A 37 -1.50 -39.96 3.35
N GLY A 38 -2.65 -39.31 3.23
CA GLY A 38 -3.59 -39.14 4.34
C GLY A 38 -3.17 -38.13 5.43
N VAL A 39 -2.03 -37.48 5.27
CA VAL A 39 -1.54 -36.43 6.18
C VAL A 39 -1.74 -35.09 5.52
N LEU A 40 -2.40 -34.14 6.20
CA LEU A 40 -2.44 -32.73 5.81
C LEU A 40 -1.00 -32.21 5.77
N THR A 41 -0.44 -32.11 4.58
CA THR A 41 0.81 -31.39 4.40
C THR A 41 0.54 -29.90 4.60
N SER A 42 1.48 -29.19 5.18
CA SER A 42 1.40 -27.77 5.61
C SER A 42 1.19 -26.75 4.47
N GLY A 43 0.83 -27.16 3.28
CA GLY A 43 0.62 -26.36 2.10
C GLY A 43 -0.74 -26.62 1.46
N LYS A 44 -1.82 -26.04 2.01
CA LYS A 44 -3.08 -25.95 1.25
C LYS A 44 -2.83 -25.08 0.02
N VAL A 45 -3.13 -25.61 -1.17
CA VAL A 45 -3.02 -24.85 -2.42
C VAL A 45 -4.17 -23.87 -2.48
N LYS A 46 -3.87 -22.57 -2.51
CA LYS A 46 -4.89 -21.53 -2.66
C LYS A 46 -5.50 -21.59 -4.07
N LYS A 47 -6.80 -21.38 -4.16
CA LYS A 47 -7.49 -21.15 -5.42
C LYS A 47 -6.92 -19.90 -6.11
N LYS A 48 -7.03 -19.87 -7.44
CA LYS A 48 -6.74 -18.64 -8.21
C LYS A 48 -7.82 -17.61 -7.89
N MET A 49 -7.40 -16.49 -7.36
CA MET A 49 -8.28 -15.38 -7.03
C MET A 49 -8.78 -14.68 -8.30
N PRO A 50 -9.97 -14.05 -8.28
CA PRO A 50 -10.38 -13.14 -9.34
C PRO A 50 -9.35 -12.04 -9.56
N VAL A 51 -9.14 -11.66 -10.83
CA VAL A 51 -8.24 -10.57 -11.23
C VAL A 51 -9.03 -9.41 -11.84
N LEU A 52 -8.38 -8.29 -12.13
CA LEU A 52 -9.08 -7.12 -12.69
C LEU A 52 -9.78 -7.40 -14.02
N SER A 53 -9.21 -8.25 -14.86
CA SER A 53 -9.88 -8.68 -16.11
C SER A 53 -11.17 -9.44 -15.84
N ASP A 54 -11.23 -10.33 -14.84
CA ASP A 54 -12.45 -11.04 -14.45
C ASP A 54 -13.53 -10.03 -14.02
N PHE A 55 -13.15 -9.05 -13.20
CA PHE A 55 -14.04 -7.99 -12.76
C PHE A 55 -14.56 -7.15 -13.93
N TYR A 56 -13.68 -6.74 -14.84
CA TYR A 56 -14.02 -5.95 -16.01
C TYR A 56 -15.00 -6.69 -16.93
N ILE A 57 -14.74 -7.97 -17.20
CA ILE A 57 -15.62 -8.85 -17.98
C ILE A 57 -17.01 -8.92 -17.34
N LYS A 58 -17.07 -9.16 -16.03
CA LYS A 58 -18.33 -9.23 -15.28
C LYS A 58 -19.11 -7.91 -15.33
N ALA A 59 -18.40 -6.79 -15.19
CA ALA A 59 -18.98 -5.46 -15.30
C ALA A 59 -19.55 -5.18 -16.70
N LEU A 60 -18.84 -5.59 -17.77
CA LEU A 60 -19.33 -5.49 -19.15
C LEU A 60 -20.63 -6.27 -19.35
N ILE A 61 -20.67 -7.52 -18.90
CA ILE A 61 -21.86 -8.40 -19.01
C ILE A 61 -23.05 -7.78 -18.28
N LYS A 62 -22.85 -7.38 -17.03
CA LYS A 62 -23.88 -6.77 -16.20
C LYS A 62 -24.38 -5.44 -16.77
N ASN A 63 -23.50 -4.59 -17.29
CA ASN A 63 -23.88 -3.33 -17.92
C ASN A 63 -24.82 -3.57 -19.13
N LYS A 64 -24.56 -4.61 -19.92
CA LYS A 64 -25.41 -4.95 -21.06
C LYS A 64 -26.77 -5.51 -20.66
N GLN A 65 -26.83 -6.27 -19.57
CA GLN A 65 -28.07 -6.87 -19.06
C GLN A 65 -28.90 -5.90 -18.23
N ASN A 66 -28.33 -4.75 -17.87
CA ASN A 66 -28.92 -3.83 -16.92
C ASN A 66 -29.90 -2.87 -17.63
N ASN A 67 -31.11 -2.75 -17.05
CA ASN A 67 -32.15 -1.84 -17.50
C ASN A 67 -32.33 -0.60 -16.59
N ILE A 68 -31.53 -0.48 -15.54
CA ILE A 68 -31.64 0.60 -14.55
C ILE A 68 -30.62 1.70 -14.89
N ARG A 69 -31.12 2.92 -15.16
CA ARG A 69 -30.30 4.06 -15.63
C ARG A 69 -29.15 4.41 -14.66
N GLU A 70 -29.37 4.36 -13.37
CA GLU A 70 -28.36 4.67 -12.35
C GLU A 70 -27.22 3.64 -12.34
N HIS A 71 -27.57 2.35 -12.48
CA HIS A 71 -26.58 1.28 -12.60
C HIS A 71 -25.75 1.43 -13.87
N THR A 72 -26.37 1.78 -14.99
CA THR A 72 -25.66 2.02 -16.27
C THR A 72 -24.60 3.11 -16.12
N LYS A 73 -24.90 4.19 -15.39
CA LYS A 73 -23.92 5.25 -15.11
C LYS A 73 -22.75 4.74 -14.26
N ALA A 74 -23.05 3.95 -13.22
CA ALA A 74 -22.03 3.36 -12.37
C ALA A 74 -21.11 2.40 -13.15
N TYR A 75 -21.69 1.50 -13.94
CA TYR A 75 -20.91 0.58 -14.80
C TYR A 75 -20.01 1.33 -15.79
N ARG A 76 -20.51 2.39 -16.42
CA ARG A 76 -19.70 3.20 -17.34
C ARG A 76 -18.49 3.80 -16.63
N ILE A 77 -18.66 4.42 -15.49
CA ILE A 77 -17.57 4.98 -14.69
C ILE A 77 -16.54 3.91 -14.34
N ILE A 78 -16.99 2.74 -13.89
CA ILE A 78 -16.13 1.61 -13.53
C ILE A 78 -15.33 1.14 -14.75
N LEU A 79 -16.00 0.90 -15.87
CA LEU A 79 -15.37 0.41 -17.09
C LEU A 79 -14.35 1.40 -17.65
N ASP A 80 -14.69 2.69 -17.68
CA ASP A 80 -13.77 3.74 -18.15
C ASP A 80 -12.52 3.85 -17.24
N SER A 81 -12.71 3.70 -15.92
CA SER A 81 -11.61 3.75 -14.94
C SER A 81 -10.66 2.56 -15.04
N LEU A 82 -11.14 1.40 -15.46
CA LEU A 82 -10.36 0.15 -15.47
C LEU A 82 -9.82 -0.22 -16.86
N LYS A 83 -10.33 0.38 -17.93
CA LYS A 83 -9.98 0.01 -19.32
C LYS A 83 -8.47 -0.07 -19.57
N ASP A 84 -7.70 0.87 -19.03
CA ASP A 84 -6.24 0.89 -19.21
C ASP A 84 -5.47 -0.04 -18.25
N ARG A 85 -6.16 -0.65 -17.30
CA ARG A 85 -5.56 -1.47 -16.23
C ARG A 85 -5.80 -2.96 -16.36
N VAL A 86 -6.60 -3.36 -17.34
CA VAL A 86 -6.87 -4.76 -17.63
C VAL A 86 -5.97 -5.28 -18.72
N ARG A 87 -5.69 -6.58 -18.69
CA ARG A 87 -4.94 -7.26 -19.75
C ARG A 87 -5.67 -7.19 -21.09
N GLU A 88 -4.97 -7.57 -22.14
CA GLU A 88 -5.53 -7.64 -23.48
C GLU A 88 -6.78 -8.53 -23.51
N LEU A 89 -7.91 -7.93 -23.90
CA LEU A 89 -9.20 -8.59 -24.00
C LEU A 89 -9.79 -8.41 -25.39
N TYR A 90 -10.44 -9.44 -25.88
CA TYR A 90 -11.17 -9.44 -27.15
C TYR A 90 -12.60 -9.87 -26.90
N TYR A 91 -13.58 -9.05 -27.31
CA TYR A 91 -14.98 -9.40 -27.07
C TYR A 91 -15.90 -8.83 -28.17
N CYS A 92 -17.01 -9.54 -28.37
CA CYS A 92 -18.09 -9.06 -29.21
C CYS A 92 -19.07 -8.19 -28.40
N PRO A 93 -19.29 -6.92 -28.72
CA PRO A 93 -20.21 -6.07 -27.96
C PRO A 93 -21.68 -6.45 -28.16
N HIS A 94 -21.99 -7.22 -29.19
CA HIS A 94 -23.37 -7.66 -29.46
C HIS A 94 -23.76 -8.90 -28.64
N CYS A 95 -23.02 -10.00 -28.74
CA CYS A 95 -23.35 -11.25 -28.05
C CYS A 95 -22.58 -11.49 -26.75
N MET A 96 -21.64 -10.60 -26.39
CA MET A 96 -20.79 -10.69 -25.21
C MET A 96 -19.93 -11.95 -25.16
N LYS A 97 -19.59 -12.52 -26.32
CA LYS A 97 -18.63 -13.62 -26.42
C LYS A 97 -17.23 -13.04 -26.32
N PHE A 98 -16.39 -13.68 -25.49
CA PHE A 98 -14.98 -13.35 -25.32
C PHE A 98 -14.13 -14.32 -26.12
N PHE A 99 -12.99 -13.83 -26.62
CA PHE A 99 -12.10 -14.54 -27.51
C PHE A 99 -10.68 -14.51 -26.97
N THR A 100 -9.93 -15.54 -27.25
CA THR A 100 -8.48 -15.54 -27.04
C THR A 100 -7.78 -14.72 -28.11
N LYS A 101 -6.52 -14.37 -27.90
CA LYS A 101 -5.71 -13.66 -28.91
C LYS A 101 -5.58 -14.49 -30.21
N GLN A 102 -5.48 -15.81 -30.09
CA GLN A 102 -5.38 -16.71 -31.22
C GLN A 102 -6.67 -16.73 -32.02
N GLU A 103 -7.83 -16.90 -31.40
CA GLU A 103 -9.13 -16.86 -32.05
C GLU A 103 -9.39 -15.53 -32.75
N TYR A 104 -8.98 -14.40 -32.15
CA TYR A 104 -9.10 -13.08 -32.77
C TYR A 104 -8.27 -12.98 -34.05
N GLY A 105 -7.07 -13.54 -34.07
CA GLY A 105 -6.21 -13.57 -35.26
C GLY A 105 -6.76 -14.46 -36.40
N GLU A 106 -7.44 -15.56 -36.07
CA GLU A 106 -7.99 -16.53 -37.00
C GLU A 106 -9.31 -16.07 -37.67
N TYR A 107 -10.15 -15.31 -36.95
CA TYR A 107 -11.53 -14.97 -37.36
C TYR A 107 -11.68 -13.56 -37.98
N TYR A 108 -10.63 -12.99 -38.52
CA TYR A 108 -10.70 -11.69 -39.22
C TYR A 108 -11.46 -10.59 -38.46
N GLN A 109 -11.30 -10.58 -37.13
CA GLN A 109 -11.85 -9.56 -36.24
C GLN A 109 -13.39 -9.50 -36.18
N LYS A 110 -14.11 -10.46 -36.77
CA LYS A 110 -15.58 -10.54 -36.69
C LYS A 110 -16.06 -11.73 -35.89
N CYS A 111 -17.08 -11.48 -35.10
CA CYS A 111 -17.82 -12.51 -34.40
C CYS A 111 -18.74 -13.31 -35.36
N THR A 112 -19.10 -14.52 -34.97
CA THR A 112 -20.08 -15.35 -35.72
C THR A 112 -21.43 -14.68 -35.91
N CYS A 113 -21.76 -13.65 -35.10
CA CYS A 113 -22.96 -12.84 -35.27
C CYS A 113 -22.79 -11.68 -36.27
N GLY A 114 -21.65 -11.56 -36.96
CA GLY A 114 -21.34 -10.53 -37.92
C GLY A 114 -20.83 -9.20 -37.36
N THR A 115 -20.81 -9.05 -36.04
CA THR A 115 -20.35 -7.82 -35.36
C THR A 115 -18.83 -7.82 -35.20
N ASP A 116 -18.21 -6.64 -35.38
CA ASP A 116 -16.77 -6.50 -35.16
C ASP A 116 -16.39 -6.77 -33.71
N ILE A 117 -15.27 -7.48 -33.52
CA ILE A 117 -14.71 -7.78 -32.21
C ILE A 117 -13.95 -6.55 -31.72
N ILE A 118 -14.26 -6.09 -30.51
CA ILE A 118 -13.54 -5.01 -29.86
C ILE A 118 -12.31 -5.60 -29.15
N ARG A 119 -11.16 -4.99 -29.43
CA ARG A 119 -9.91 -5.23 -28.68
C ARG A 119 -9.73 -4.16 -27.63
N ILE A 120 -9.51 -4.56 -26.39
CA ILE A 120 -9.04 -3.70 -25.30
C ILE A 120 -7.59 -4.07 -25.02
N LEU A 121 -6.72 -3.09 -25.01
CA LEU A 121 -5.31 -3.25 -24.68
C LEU A 121 -4.97 -2.25 -23.59
N GLY A 122 -4.93 -2.71 -22.35
CA GLY A 122 -4.56 -1.87 -21.22
C GLY A 122 -3.07 -1.60 -21.17
N SER A 123 -2.69 -0.33 -21.22
CA SER A 123 -1.30 0.10 -21.15
C SER A 123 -0.69 -0.06 -19.74
N LYS A 124 -1.52 -0.30 -18.72
CA LYS A 124 -1.16 -0.38 -17.29
C LYS A 124 -1.65 -1.67 -16.64
N ALA A 125 -1.57 -2.78 -17.36
CA ALA A 125 -2.10 -4.07 -16.93
C ALA A 125 -1.23 -4.81 -15.89
N TYR A 126 -0.22 -4.16 -15.32
CA TYR A 126 0.68 -4.78 -14.34
C TYR A 126 0.00 -5.13 -13.01
N TYR A 127 -1.16 -4.52 -12.69
CA TYR A 127 -1.97 -4.91 -11.53
C TYR A 127 -2.98 -6.04 -11.83
N ASP A 128 -3.11 -6.45 -13.09
CA ASP A 128 -4.07 -7.46 -13.51
C ASP A 128 -3.43 -8.84 -13.54
N GLY A 129 -3.36 -9.48 -12.41
CA GLY A 129 -2.78 -10.81 -12.27
C GLY A 129 -2.84 -11.36 -10.86
N GLN A 130 -2.43 -12.61 -10.71
CA GLN A 130 -2.21 -13.20 -9.40
C GLN A 130 -0.98 -12.55 -8.77
N SER A 131 -1.00 -12.39 -7.45
CA SER A 131 0.18 -11.87 -6.72
C SER A 131 1.38 -12.78 -6.97
N THR A 132 2.48 -12.16 -7.39
CA THR A 132 3.79 -12.82 -7.56
C THR A 132 4.70 -12.58 -6.36
N ILE A 133 4.30 -11.69 -5.45
CA ILE A 133 5.07 -11.40 -4.25
C ILE A 133 5.01 -12.62 -3.33
N ARG A 134 6.16 -13.20 -3.08
CA ARG A 134 6.37 -14.27 -2.11
C ARG A 134 7.30 -13.73 -1.06
N ILE A 135 6.81 -13.49 0.14
CA ILE A 135 7.65 -13.16 1.27
C ILE A 135 7.88 -14.46 2.04
N ASN A 136 9.14 -14.81 2.18
CA ASN A 136 9.54 -15.95 2.99
C ASN A 136 9.35 -15.58 4.47
N GLU A 137 8.65 -16.41 5.23
CA GLU A 137 8.43 -16.20 6.67
C GLU A 137 9.73 -16.19 7.49
N ASN A 138 10.81 -16.69 6.90
CA ASN A 138 12.14 -16.72 7.52
C ASN A 138 13.00 -15.49 7.18
N GLU A 139 12.53 -14.58 6.32
CA GLU A 139 13.23 -13.35 6.03
C GLU A 139 13.07 -12.37 7.18
N SER A 140 14.20 -11.84 7.66
CA SER A 140 14.21 -10.86 8.75
C SER A 140 13.94 -9.44 8.28
N PHE A 141 14.10 -9.16 6.99
CA PHE A 141 13.89 -7.84 6.40
C PHE A 141 13.30 -7.96 4.99
N THR A 142 12.31 -7.12 4.70
CA THR A 142 11.70 -7.01 3.36
C THR A 142 11.50 -5.53 3.02
N ASN A 143 12.05 -5.10 1.89
CA ASN A 143 11.82 -3.76 1.34
C ASN A 143 10.86 -3.82 0.16
N ILE A 144 9.84 -2.95 0.14
CA ILE A 144 8.90 -2.77 -0.97
C ILE A 144 9.16 -1.41 -1.59
N ASP A 145 10.01 -1.38 -2.60
CA ASP A 145 10.33 -0.17 -3.34
C ASP A 145 9.33 0.07 -4.48
N ILE A 146 8.72 1.25 -4.50
CA ILE A 146 7.78 1.70 -5.54
C ILE A 146 8.31 2.93 -6.31
N SER A 147 9.54 3.33 -6.08
CA SER A 147 10.14 4.54 -6.68
C SER A 147 10.20 4.48 -8.21
N GLN A 148 10.35 3.28 -8.76
CA GLN A 148 10.43 3.03 -10.21
C GLN A 148 9.08 3.12 -10.92
N LEU A 149 7.96 3.16 -10.18
CA LEU A 149 6.64 3.31 -10.78
C LEU A 149 6.38 4.76 -11.20
N PRO A 150 5.64 4.98 -12.30
CA PRO A 150 5.18 6.31 -12.68
C PRO A 150 4.43 6.98 -11.51
N GLU A 151 4.65 8.27 -11.32
CA GLU A 151 4.10 9.03 -10.19
C GLU A 151 2.58 8.84 -10.00
N LYS A 152 1.83 8.85 -11.11
CA LYS A 152 0.37 8.64 -11.10
C LYS A 152 -0.07 7.26 -10.61
N GLU A 153 0.81 6.26 -10.64
CA GLU A 153 0.51 4.89 -10.21
C GLU A 153 0.98 4.59 -8.78
N ARG A 154 1.89 5.40 -8.24
CA ARG A 154 2.42 5.22 -6.87
C ARG A 154 1.34 5.19 -5.79
N PRO A 155 0.28 6.03 -5.81
CA PRO A 155 -0.78 5.94 -4.81
C PRO A 155 -1.49 4.58 -4.79
N VAL A 156 -1.78 4.03 -5.96
CA VAL A 156 -2.41 2.69 -6.08
C VAL A 156 -1.46 1.61 -5.57
N ALA A 157 -0.18 1.67 -5.95
CA ALA A 157 0.83 0.72 -5.48
C ALA A 157 0.99 0.76 -3.96
N ARG A 158 1.00 1.95 -3.35
CA ARG A 158 1.03 2.11 -1.88
C ARG A 158 -0.17 1.45 -1.22
N GLN A 159 -1.37 1.67 -1.75
CA GLN A 159 -2.58 1.05 -1.21
C GLN A 159 -2.52 -0.47 -1.29
N ILE A 160 -2.03 -1.02 -2.41
CA ILE A 160 -1.83 -2.46 -2.58
C ILE A 160 -0.79 -2.97 -1.57
N ALA A 161 0.35 -2.27 -1.41
CA ALA A 161 1.38 -2.63 -0.46
C ALA A 161 0.87 -2.63 0.99
N LEU A 162 0.14 -1.57 1.41
CA LEU A 162 -0.47 -1.50 2.74
C LEU A 162 -1.49 -2.63 2.97
N SER A 163 -2.33 -2.91 1.98
CA SER A 163 -3.29 -4.02 2.06
C SER A 163 -2.57 -5.36 2.16
N PHE A 164 -1.52 -5.56 1.38
CA PHE A 164 -0.69 -6.75 1.42
C PHE A 164 -0.02 -6.93 2.79
N LEU A 165 0.61 -5.89 3.33
CA LEU A 165 1.21 -5.92 4.66
C LEU A 165 0.20 -6.26 5.74
N ASN A 166 -0.99 -5.66 5.69
CA ASN A 166 -2.04 -5.94 6.67
C ASN A 166 -2.51 -7.40 6.61
N GLU A 167 -2.78 -7.93 5.40
CA GLU A 167 -3.31 -9.28 5.24
C GLU A 167 -2.26 -10.37 5.47
N GLN A 168 -1.04 -10.19 4.97
CA GLN A 168 -0.04 -11.25 4.99
C GLN A 168 0.79 -11.26 6.27
N PHE A 169 1.00 -10.11 6.92
CA PHE A 169 1.83 -10.02 8.12
C PHE A 169 1.02 -9.71 9.36
N ILE A 170 0.30 -8.60 9.38
CA ILE A 170 -0.34 -8.11 10.60
C ILE A 170 -1.43 -9.06 11.07
N LYS A 171 -2.32 -9.52 10.17
CA LYS A 171 -3.37 -10.47 10.53
C LYS A 171 -2.82 -11.85 10.88
N LYS A 172 -1.84 -12.35 10.12
CA LYS A 172 -1.19 -13.64 10.44
C LYS A 172 -0.46 -13.57 11.77
N ASN A 173 0.18 -12.46 12.07
CA ASN A 173 0.84 -12.27 13.35
C ASN A 173 -0.14 -12.39 14.52
N ALA A 174 -1.34 -11.86 14.38
CA ALA A 174 -2.38 -11.92 15.40
C ALA A 174 -2.90 -13.34 15.69
N THR A 175 -2.86 -14.24 14.72
CA THR A 175 -3.48 -15.57 14.81
C THR A 175 -2.50 -16.69 15.17
N ASN A 176 -1.20 -16.41 15.27
CA ASN A 176 -0.21 -17.43 15.59
C ASN A 176 0.09 -17.49 17.11
N PRO A 177 -0.40 -18.51 17.83
CA PRO A 177 -0.22 -18.61 19.30
C PRO A 177 1.23 -18.86 19.74
N LYS A 178 2.14 -19.19 18.80
CA LYS A 178 3.56 -19.45 19.08
C LYS A 178 4.45 -18.21 18.88
N LYS A 179 3.88 -17.04 18.58
CA LYS A 179 4.70 -15.85 18.26
C LYS A 179 5.20 -15.13 19.49
N THR A 180 6.52 -15.05 19.52
CA THR A 180 7.30 -14.19 20.40
C THR A 180 7.99 -13.05 19.65
N GLN A 181 7.85 -12.98 18.33
CA GLN A 181 8.53 -11.99 17.48
C GLN A 181 7.67 -10.75 17.25
N CYS A 182 8.24 -9.58 17.45
CA CYS A 182 7.66 -8.31 17.08
C CYS A 182 7.92 -8.04 15.59
N LEU A 183 6.88 -7.58 14.87
CA LEU A 183 6.99 -7.14 13.49
C LEU A 183 7.17 -5.62 13.48
N GLY A 184 8.28 -5.13 12.92
CA GLY A 184 8.45 -3.71 12.59
C GLY A 184 7.89 -3.41 11.20
N VAL A 185 7.04 -2.41 11.09
CA VAL A 185 6.58 -1.86 9.81
C VAL A 185 7.02 -0.42 9.74
N ILE A 186 7.88 -0.11 8.77
CA ILE A 186 8.43 1.23 8.54
C ILE A 186 7.82 1.76 7.25
N ILE A 187 7.22 2.94 7.30
CA ILE A 187 6.63 3.63 6.14
C ILE A 187 7.32 4.97 6.01
N ASP A 188 8.17 5.05 5.02
CA ASP A 188 8.84 6.30 4.65
C ASP A 188 7.91 7.18 3.80
N GLU A 189 8.11 8.51 3.88
CA GLU A 189 7.29 9.51 3.18
C GLU A 189 5.79 9.26 3.36
N VAL A 190 5.37 9.02 4.62
CA VAL A 190 3.98 8.63 4.94
C VAL A 190 2.95 9.63 4.47
N HIS A 191 3.29 10.93 4.38
CA HIS A 191 2.42 12.01 3.90
C HIS A 191 1.86 11.73 2.50
N GLN A 192 2.62 11.01 1.66
CA GLN A 192 2.15 10.64 0.32
C GLN A 192 0.96 9.67 0.35
N ASN A 193 0.71 9.00 1.47
CA ASN A 193 -0.48 8.16 1.68
C ASN A 193 -1.71 8.98 2.09
N PHE A 194 -1.53 10.21 2.57
CA PHE A 194 -2.62 11.05 3.09
C PHE A 194 -3.52 11.62 1.99
N SER A 195 -3.14 11.49 0.73
CA SER A 195 -4.00 11.83 -0.41
C SER A 195 -5.18 10.88 -0.61
N MET A 196 -5.15 9.67 -0.01
CA MET A 196 -6.18 8.65 -0.17
C MET A 196 -6.83 8.27 1.16
N LYS A 197 -8.15 8.46 1.27
CA LYS A 197 -8.92 8.10 2.47
C LYS A 197 -8.77 6.64 2.89
N SER A 198 -8.69 5.71 1.91
CA SER A 198 -8.49 4.28 2.18
C SER A 198 -7.13 3.98 2.79
N ALA A 199 -6.08 4.70 2.38
CA ALA A 199 -4.75 4.55 2.96
C ALA A 199 -4.71 5.09 4.39
N ILE A 200 -5.30 6.26 4.64
CA ILE A 200 -5.44 6.83 5.99
C ILE A 200 -6.18 5.86 6.91
N ALA A 201 -7.33 5.33 6.47
CA ALA A 201 -8.10 4.36 7.24
C ALA A 201 -7.30 3.07 7.54
N SER A 202 -6.50 2.60 6.59
CA SER A 202 -5.62 1.44 6.78
C SER A 202 -4.52 1.71 7.81
N LEU A 203 -3.90 2.90 7.77
CA LEU A 203 -2.87 3.31 8.72
C LEU A 203 -3.44 3.48 10.13
N ASP A 204 -4.58 4.16 10.27
CA ASP A 204 -5.26 4.33 11.56
C ASP A 204 -5.65 2.96 12.16
N TYR A 205 -6.19 2.06 11.34
CA TYR A 205 -6.50 0.70 11.78
C TYR A 205 -5.26 -0.05 12.28
N VAL A 206 -4.15 0.00 11.55
CA VAL A 206 -2.88 -0.63 11.97
C VAL A 206 -2.39 0.00 13.27
N ALA A 207 -2.36 1.33 13.38
CA ALA A 207 -1.92 2.02 14.58
C ALA A 207 -2.73 1.62 15.83
N ARG A 208 -4.06 1.59 15.73
CA ARG A 208 -4.96 1.20 16.85
C ARG A 208 -4.86 -0.26 17.23
N THR A 209 -4.51 -1.14 16.29
CA THR A 209 -4.50 -2.60 16.54
C THR A 209 -3.11 -3.19 16.70
N SER A 210 -2.06 -2.43 16.40
CA SER A 210 -0.65 -2.84 16.39
C SER A 210 -0.21 -3.51 17.70
N ARG A 211 -0.51 -2.89 18.83
CA ARG A 211 -0.13 -3.40 20.16
C ARG A 211 -0.65 -4.82 20.44
N LYS A 212 -1.91 -5.11 20.06
CA LYS A 212 -2.52 -6.44 20.24
C LYS A 212 -1.94 -7.50 19.31
N ARG A 213 -1.22 -7.05 18.26
CA ARG A 213 -0.69 -7.91 17.20
C ARG A 213 0.82 -8.02 17.22
N LEU A 214 1.47 -7.49 18.25
CA LEU A 214 2.94 -7.40 18.34
C LEU A 214 3.55 -6.74 17.10
N VAL A 215 2.93 -5.65 16.64
CA VAL A 215 3.40 -4.85 15.51
C VAL A 215 3.86 -3.49 16.03
N SER A 216 5.04 -3.06 15.61
CA SER A 216 5.54 -1.70 15.79
C SER A 216 5.41 -0.96 14.47
N LEU A 217 4.59 0.09 14.43
CA LEU A 217 4.43 0.96 13.27
C LEU A 217 5.30 2.19 13.40
N TRP A 218 6.18 2.40 12.42
CA TRP A 218 7.03 3.57 12.29
C TRP A 218 6.65 4.34 11.04
N THR A 219 6.45 5.62 11.17
CA THR A 219 6.12 6.50 10.05
C THR A 219 7.12 7.65 10.00
N ALA A 220 7.68 7.91 8.84
CA ALA A 220 8.60 9.02 8.60
C ALA A 220 7.99 10.01 7.59
N THR A 221 8.27 11.29 7.78
CA THR A 221 7.86 12.37 6.88
C THR A 221 8.84 13.55 7.01
N GLN A 222 8.89 14.41 6.01
CA GLN A 222 9.80 15.56 5.98
C GLN A 222 9.33 16.70 6.90
N ALA A 223 8.02 16.88 7.07
CA ALA A 223 7.47 17.92 7.92
C ALA A 223 6.45 17.34 8.91
N LEU A 224 6.57 17.75 10.16
CA LEU A 224 5.61 17.31 11.18
C LEU A 224 4.18 17.77 10.85
N LYS A 225 4.05 18.92 10.18
CA LYS A 225 2.77 19.48 9.75
C LYS A 225 2.03 18.65 8.70
N ASP A 226 2.67 17.71 8.04
CA ASP A 226 1.98 16.79 7.13
C ASP A 226 0.86 16.02 7.83
N TYR A 227 0.98 15.79 9.13
CA TYR A 227 -0.08 15.16 9.93
C TYR A 227 -1.30 16.07 10.18
N ASP A 228 -1.23 17.39 9.88
CA ASP A 228 -2.35 18.34 9.94
C ASP A 228 -3.28 18.23 8.71
N CYS A 229 -3.51 17.04 8.22
CA CYS A 229 -4.33 16.78 7.03
C CYS A 229 -5.80 16.51 7.40
N CYS A 230 -6.02 15.69 8.43
CA CYS A 230 -7.35 15.34 8.92
C CYS A 230 -7.27 14.77 10.35
N TYR A 231 -8.43 14.54 10.96
CA TYR A 231 -8.51 14.01 12.33
C TYR A 231 -7.74 12.70 12.52
N GLU A 232 -7.83 11.77 11.56
CA GLU A 232 -7.17 10.47 11.63
C GLU A 232 -5.65 10.58 11.57
N THR A 233 -5.11 11.48 10.75
CA THR A 233 -3.65 11.70 10.65
C THR A 233 -3.11 12.40 11.90
N GLU A 234 -3.82 13.36 12.45
CA GLU A 234 -3.48 13.93 13.76
C GLU A 234 -3.54 12.87 14.87
N ALA A 235 -4.56 12.02 14.85
CA ALA A 235 -4.69 10.93 15.82
C ALA A 235 -3.51 9.95 15.72
N LEU A 236 -3.04 9.65 14.52
CA LEU A 236 -1.85 8.83 14.28
C LEU A 236 -0.61 9.42 14.97
N LEU A 237 -0.38 10.71 14.79
CA LEU A 237 0.71 11.41 15.48
C LEU A 237 0.54 11.42 16.99
N LYS A 238 -0.66 11.75 17.50
CA LYS A 238 -0.95 11.80 18.94
C LYS A 238 -0.81 10.45 19.63
N GLN A 239 -1.17 9.36 18.96
CA GLN A 239 -1.07 7.99 19.48
C GLN A 239 0.35 7.42 19.45
N SER A 240 1.25 8.01 18.68
CA SER A 240 2.65 7.59 18.63
C SER A 240 3.31 7.77 19.99
N ALA A 241 3.83 6.69 20.58
CA ALA A 241 4.46 6.69 21.89
C ALA A 241 5.73 7.53 21.91
N ALA A 242 6.59 7.32 20.92
CA ALA A 242 7.82 8.08 20.74
C ALA A 242 7.77 8.86 19.40
N LYS A 243 8.29 10.09 19.43
CA LYS A 243 8.40 10.96 18.27
C LYS A 243 9.83 11.47 18.20
N PHE A 244 10.48 11.25 17.05
CA PHE A 244 11.82 11.76 16.74
C PHE A 244 11.64 12.94 15.81
N VAL A 245 11.90 14.14 16.32
CA VAL A 245 11.61 15.39 15.61
C VAL A 245 12.91 16.10 15.31
N PHE A 246 13.20 16.23 14.02
CA PHE A 246 14.31 17.04 13.52
C PHE A 246 13.86 18.49 13.31
N LYS A 247 14.75 19.33 12.80
CA LYS A 247 14.47 20.76 12.54
C LYS A 247 13.13 20.94 11.81
N GLN A 248 12.31 21.85 12.33
CA GLN A 248 11.04 22.23 11.72
C GLN A 248 11.08 23.69 11.25
N SER A 249 10.13 24.05 10.37
CA SER A 249 10.02 25.43 9.87
C SER A 249 9.48 26.37 10.94
N TYR A 250 10.02 27.59 11.00
CA TYR A 250 9.49 28.66 11.86
C TYR A 250 8.02 29.01 11.52
N SER A 251 7.60 28.84 10.27
CA SER A 251 6.21 29.04 9.85
C SER A 251 5.23 28.12 10.60
N ASP A 252 5.69 26.97 11.06
CA ASP A 252 4.86 25.93 11.68
C ASP A 252 4.96 25.95 13.21
N ARG A 253 5.64 26.96 13.78
CA ARG A 253 5.93 27.09 15.21
C ARG A 253 4.74 26.78 16.12
N LYS A 254 3.61 27.44 15.86
CA LYS A 254 2.41 27.26 16.69
C LYS A 254 1.89 25.84 16.64
N TRP A 255 1.81 25.26 15.46
CA TRP A 255 1.33 23.89 15.26
C TRP A 255 2.27 22.86 15.88
N VAL A 256 3.58 23.01 15.71
CA VAL A 256 4.61 22.16 16.36
C VAL A 256 4.48 22.18 17.87
N GLN A 257 4.29 23.37 18.45
CA GLN A 257 4.09 23.55 19.90
C GLN A 257 2.86 22.79 20.40
N GLU A 258 1.72 22.95 19.72
CA GLU A 258 0.44 22.35 20.09
C GLU A 258 0.47 20.83 19.88
N ALA A 259 0.94 20.36 18.71
CA ALA A 259 0.96 18.93 18.35
C ALA A 259 1.86 18.08 19.24
N LEU A 260 2.96 18.67 19.72
CA LEU A 260 3.93 17.98 20.59
C LEU A 260 3.77 18.35 22.06
N ASN A 261 2.87 19.29 22.41
CA ASN A 261 2.67 19.82 23.75
C ASN A 261 3.97 20.35 24.37
N LEU A 262 4.71 21.19 23.62
CA LEU A 262 5.99 21.76 24.03
C LEU A 262 5.83 23.09 24.76
N THR A 263 6.75 23.40 25.65
CA THR A 263 6.93 24.75 26.19
C THR A 263 7.49 25.69 25.12
N ASN A 264 7.38 27.00 25.30
CA ASN A 264 7.95 27.97 24.36
C ASN A 264 9.46 27.75 24.12
N GLY A 265 10.23 27.55 25.17
CA GLY A 265 11.68 27.29 25.05
C GLY A 265 12.02 25.98 24.33
N GLN A 266 11.24 24.93 24.57
CA GLN A 266 11.41 23.67 23.84
C GLN A 266 11.04 23.81 22.37
N THR A 267 10.02 24.59 22.05
CA THR A 267 9.62 24.86 20.66
C THR A 267 10.73 25.60 19.92
N GLU A 268 11.25 26.69 20.50
CA GLU A 268 12.39 27.42 19.91
C GLU A 268 13.57 26.47 19.66
N ARG A 269 13.89 25.62 20.63
CA ARG A 269 14.97 24.64 20.46
C ARG A 269 14.74 23.67 19.31
N VAL A 270 13.50 23.21 19.08
CA VAL A 270 13.15 22.36 17.93
C VAL A 270 13.35 23.09 16.60
N LEU A 271 13.01 24.37 16.53
CA LEU A 271 13.16 25.17 15.32
C LEU A 271 14.64 25.47 15.00
N GLU A 272 15.50 25.47 16.01
CA GLU A 272 16.94 25.73 15.91
C GLU A 272 17.79 24.45 15.75
N LEU A 273 17.18 23.24 15.75
CA LEU A 273 17.92 21.99 15.59
C LEU A 273 18.73 22.00 14.28
N GLY A 274 19.89 21.36 14.31
CA GLY A 274 20.76 21.22 13.15
C GLY A 274 21.65 22.43 12.85
N GLY A 275 21.56 23.51 13.65
CA GLY A 275 22.42 24.68 13.54
C GLY A 275 22.13 25.60 12.36
N ASP A 276 22.96 26.61 12.21
CA ASP A 276 22.97 27.53 11.07
C ASP A 276 23.57 26.80 9.86
N PRO A 277 22.95 26.85 8.67
CA PRO A 277 23.54 26.33 7.44
C PRO A 277 24.93 26.92 7.12
N GLU A 278 25.23 28.11 7.62
CA GLU A 278 26.51 28.82 7.45
C GLU A 278 27.56 28.43 8.51
N ASP A 279 27.16 27.70 9.57
CA ASP A 279 28.09 27.20 10.59
C ASP A 279 28.76 25.91 10.14
N ASP A 280 29.93 26.04 9.51
CA ASP A 280 30.77 24.93 9.03
C ASP A 280 31.37 24.08 10.16
N SER A 281 31.09 24.43 11.43
CA SER A 281 31.66 23.70 12.59
C SER A 281 31.14 22.28 12.74
N GLY A 282 30.08 21.89 12.03
CA GLY A 282 29.46 20.56 12.06
C GLY A 282 28.84 20.17 13.41
N ASN A 283 28.96 21.04 14.42
CA ASN A 283 28.65 20.74 15.82
C ASN A 283 27.16 20.48 16.11
N ARG A 284 26.23 20.86 15.22
CA ARG A 284 24.79 20.66 15.42
C ARG A 284 24.13 19.75 14.39
N LYS A 285 24.89 19.21 13.45
CA LYS A 285 24.38 18.16 12.52
C LYS A 285 23.98 16.92 13.33
N GLY A 286 22.82 16.36 13.02
CA GLY A 286 22.31 15.16 13.67
C GLY A 286 21.62 15.39 15.03
N GLU A 287 21.29 16.63 15.40
CA GLU A 287 20.48 16.89 16.60
C GLU A 287 19.02 16.47 16.37
N VAL A 288 18.41 15.88 17.40
CA VAL A 288 17.01 15.42 17.39
C VAL A 288 16.34 15.73 18.72
N CYS A 289 15.08 16.14 18.64
CA CYS A 289 14.18 16.21 19.78
C CYS A 289 13.39 14.89 19.88
N ILE A 290 13.48 14.20 21.01
CA ILE A 290 12.73 13.00 21.28
C ILE A 290 11.62 13.35 22.26
N VAL A 291 10.37 13.09 21.84
CA VAL A 291 9.19 13.22 22.71
C VAL A 291 8.67 11.81 22.98
N ASP A 292 8.81 11.34 24.21
CA ASP A 292 8.35 10.02 24.65
C ASP A 292 7.42 10.16 25.86
N ASN A 293 6.15 9.78 25.71
CA ASN A 293 5.13 9.83 26.76
C ASN A 293 5.11 11.17 27.52
N GLY A 294 5.25 12.29 26.80
CA GLY A 294 5.27 13.65 27.36
C GLY A 294 6.60 14.10 27.94
N LYS A 295 7.62 13.25 27.97
CA LYS A 295 9.00 13.63 28.28
C LYS A 295 9.69 14.13 27.02
N VAL A 296 10.42 15.23 27.13
CA VAL A 296 11.14 15.86 26.03
C VAL A 296 12.63 15.80 26.31
N CYS A 297 13.39 15.25 25.39
CA CYS A 297 14.84 15.15 25.42
C CYS A 297 15.44 15.66 24.11
N PHE A 298 16.56 16.36 24.17
CA PHE A 298 17.34 16.79 23.02
C PHE A 298 18.64 15.97 23.00
N CYS A 299 18.88 15.28 21.91
CA CYS A 299 20.00 14.38 21.74
C CYS A 299 20.76 14.71 20.46
N LYS A 300 22.03 14.36 20.43
CA LYS A 300 22.83 14.32 19.18
C LYS A 300 22.93 12.86 18.76
N ILE A 301 22.71 12.61 17.49
CA ILE A 301 22.93 11.30 16.87
C ILE A 301 24.40 11.29 16.46
N ASP A 302 25.22 10.46 17.11
CA ASP A 302 26.58 10.20 16.68
C ASP A 302 26.58 9.05 15.68
N TYR A 303 27.22 9.28 14.54
CA TYR A 303 27.47 8.20 13.58
C TYR A 303 28.64 7.36 14.08
N LEU A 304 28.51 6.04 14.03
CA LEU A 304 29.64 5.15 14.20
C LEU A 304 30.61 5.37 13.02
N GLU A 305 31.84 5.75 13.35
CA GLU A 305 32.85 6.10 12.36
C GLU A 305 33.07 4.97 11.32
N ASN A 306 33.08 5.33 10.06
CA ASN A 306 33.59 4.60 8.88
C ASN A 306 32.70 3.56 8.18
N ALA A 307 31.89 2.72 8.82
CA ALA A 307 31.15 1.69 8.11
C ALA A 307 29.69 2.11 7.82
N GLU A 308 29.06 2.84 8.73
CA GLU A 308 27.64 3.22 8.62
C GLU A 308 27.43 4.48 7.80
N ALA A 309 28.39 5.40 7.78
CA ALA A 309 28.32 6.63 6.96
C ALA A 309 28.16 6.30 5.47
N VAL A 310 28.78 5.22 5.01
CA VAL A 310 28.69 4.74 3.61
C VAL A 310 27.28 4.34 3.22
N PHE A 311 26.49 3.80 4.17
CA PHE A 311 25.11 3.35 3.89
C PHE A 311 24.08 4.47 3.96
N VAL A 312 24.42 5.60 4.55
CA VAL A 312 23.51 6.75 4.75
C VAL A 312 23.86 7.93 3.84
N GLU A 313 25.03 7.93 3.20
CA GLU A 313 25.45 9.00 2.30
C GLU A 313 24.66 8.96 0.99
N THR A 314 24.13 10.09 0.58
CA THR A 314 23.33 10.24 -0.66
C THR A 314 23.98 11.15 -1.69
N ASP A 315 25.07 11.86 -1.35
CA ASP A 315 25.81 12.69 -2.30
C ASP A 315 26.66 11.79 -3.23
N PRO A 316 26.37 11.75 -4.55
CA PRO A 316 27.11 10.90 -5.49
C PRO A 316 28.61 11.18 -5.52
N ARG A 317 29.04 12.42 -5.21
CA ARG A 317 30.46 12.82 -5.20
C ARG A 317 31.19 12.20 -4.02
N ILE A 318 30.54 12.23 -2.84
CA ILE A 318 31.10 11.63 -1.61
C ILE A 318 31.11 10.11 -1.76
N ILE A 319 30.04 9.52 -2.29
CA ILE A 319 29.98 8.09 -2.57
C ILE A 319 31.11 7.67 -3.53
N GLN A 320 31.37 8.45 -4.57
CA GLN A 320 32.45 8.17 -5.52
C GLN A 320 33.85 8.27 -4.88
N GLU A 321 34.05 9.25 -4.00
CA GLU A 321 35.31 9.36 -3.23
C GLU A 321 35.52 8.18 -2.26
N MET A 322 34.43 7.71 -1.63
CA MET A 322 34.47 6.61 -0.66
C MET A 322 34.73 5.23 -1.33
N TYR A 323 34.20 5.02 -2.51
CA TYR A 323 34.30 3.74 -3.22
C TYR A 323 35.44 3.69 -4.26
N GLY A 324 36.08 4.80 -4.57
CA GLY A 324 37.31 4.82 -5.39
C GLY A 324 37.12 4.32 -6.82
N THR A 325 35.97 4.52 -7.43
CA THR A 325 35.68 4.17 -8.84
C THR A 325 35.36 5.38 -9.67
#